data_861d85450844ceb17076de1df03d1dc0
#
_entry.id   861d85450844ceb17076de1df03d1dc0
#
_cell.length_a   1.000
_cell.length_b   1.000
_cell.length_c   1.000
_cell.angle_alpha   90.00
_cell.angle_beta   90.00
_cell.angle_gamma   90.00
#
_symmetry.space_group_name_H-M   'P 1'
#
loop_
_entity.id
_entity.type
_entity.pdbx_description
1 polymer ?
#
loop_
_entity_poly.entity_id
_entity_poly.type
_entity_poly.pdbx_seq_one_letter_code
_entity_poly.pdbx_strand_id
1 'polypeptide(L)'
;MAKQPLKKKEVKKSSFSDFKKSNGYTYNNADKELDWILMPDAFREATRLPGFPIGFISSILGHSNTSKSTLINHAIAQAQRQGIIPVIIDTENAFDFSYAISMGFEASPIYEEIEEEVVDTETGEFKTVINKKIISYEGDFLYFNNSILAERYGDIDYTSGKTLKNKRKIAVIEDVAQCINDLLDAQDNGEVDVPFLFVWDSVGSIGSFMEYSSGKKANNLWQAGAISTSMNGILNDRIPRSRKVNSEYTNTFIMIQKLSVSMSPLGLPSAKGRGGYALQYSSRLQFFLGNVSSSGTKTLSAISKGVTFNYGMETKIKVTKSHLPSPYDITSEGKYVCTSKGIIKCSEVEQYKKNHLNEILKELNKLLDERGETHVDVSDIEFIETSEDE
;
A
#
# COMPACT_ATOMS: atom_id res chain seq x y z
N MET A 1 74.04 -35.38 15.22
CA MET A 1 72.60 -35.57 15.58
C MET A 1 71.80 -35.37 14.36
N ALA A 2 71.25 -36.38 13.78
CA ALA A 2 70.40 -36.28 12.57
C ALA A 2 68.98 -35.88 12.96
N LYS A 3 68.44 -34.80 12.36
CA LYS A 3 67.06 -34.38 12.52
C LYS A 3 66.13 -35.42 11.87
N GLN A 4 65.24 -36.03 12.63
CA GLN A 4 64.15 -36.85 12.08
C GLN A 4 63.21 -35.99 11.22
N PRO A 5 62.75 -36.48 10.06
CA PRO A 5 61.80 -35.78 9.22
C PRO A 5 60.43 -35.84 9.90
N LEU A 6 59.81 -34.66 9.99
CA LEU A 6 58.42 -34.50 10.42
C LEU A 6 57.48 -35.29 9.49
N LYS A 7 56.82 -36.33 10.04
CA LYS A 7 55.75 -37.05 9.34
C LYS A 7 54.63 -36.06 8.98
N LYS A 8 54.44 -35.82 7.70
CA LYS A 8 53.23 -35.13 7.19
C LYS A 8 52.03 -35.99 7.56
N LYS A 9 51.14 -35.45 8.41
CA LYS A 9 49.81 -36.04 8.63
C LYS A 9 49.09 -36.07 7.28
N GLU A 10 48.80 -37.26 6.77
CA GLU A 10 47.85 -37.41 5.65
C GLU A 10 46.48 -36.92 6.09
N VAL A 11 46.04 -35.77 5.57
CA VAL A 11 44.69 -35.28 5.74
C VAL A 11 43.80 -36.15 4.85
N LYS A 12 43.07 -37.10 5.46
CA LYS A 12 42.01 -37.82 4.76
C LYS A 12 41.08 -36.80 4.11
N LYS A 13 41.02 -36.75 2.78
CA LYS A 13 40.06 -35.94 2.04
C LYS A 13 38.66 -36.52 2.31
N SER A 14 37.90 -35.90 3.22
CA SER A 14 36.48 -36.19 3.38
C SER A 14 35.74 -35.81 2.10
N SER A 15 34.65 -36.50 1.78
CA SER A 15 33.79 -36.07 0.65
C SER A 15 33.23 -34.69 0.93
N PHE A 16 32.90 -33.90 -0.12
CA PHE A 16 32.29 -32.60 0.05
C PHE A 16 30.96 -32.68 0.84
N SER A 17 30.24 -33.80 0.70
CA SER A 17 29.04 -34.11 1.48
C SER A 17 29.33 -34.21 2.97
N ASP A 18 30.42 -34.93 3.35
CA ASP A 18 30.82 -35.08 4.75
C ASP A 18 31.32 -33.76 5.35
N PHE A 19 32.06 -32.98 4.55
CA PHE A 19 32.47 -31.63 4.93
C PHE A 19 31.26 -30.73 5.22
N LYS A 20 30.20 -30.74 4.36
CA LYS A 20 28.98 -29.97 4.60
C LYS A 20 28.27 -30.39 5.88
N LYS A 21 28.12 -31.70 6.11
CA LYS A 21 27.46 -32.24 7.30
C LYS A 21 28.22 -31.92 8.59
N SER A 22 29.53 -32.14 8.60
CA SER A 22 30.36 -31.92 9.78
C SER A 22 30.49 -30.45 10.19
N ASN A 23 30.29 -29.53 9.27
CA ASN A 23 30.33 -28.09 9.53
C ASN A 23 28.94 -27.41 9.58
N GLY A 24 27.86 -28.18 9.59
CA GLY A 24 26.51 -27.64 9.68
C GLY A 24 26.06 -26.84 8.46
N TYR A 25 26.69 -27.07 7.29
CA TYR A 25 26.34 -26.38 6.04
C TYR A 25 25.17 -27.03 5.28
N THR A 26 24.36 -27.80 5.99
CA THR A 26 23.14 -28.38 5.45
C THR A 26 21.94 -27.65 6.02
N TYR A 27 21.29 -26.83 5.21
CA TYR A 27 20.05 -26.14 5.61
C TYR A 27 18.90 -26.56 4.71
N ASN A 28 17.72 -26.52 5.28
CA ASN A 28 16.51 -26.50 4.50
C ASN A 28 16.25 -25.05 4.06
N ASN A 29 16.58 -24.75 2.82
CA ASN A 29 16.42 -23.41 2.22
C ASN A 29 15.38 -23.37 1.10
N ALA A 30 14.55 -24.39 1.01
CA ALA A 30 13.44 -24.40 0.06
C ALA A 30 12.43 -23.31 0.41
N ASP A 31 11.87 -22.68 -0.60
CA ASP A 31 10.75 -21.76 -0.46
C ASP A 31 9.43 -22.55 -0.38
N LYS A 32 8.45 -21.99 0.32
CA LYS A 32 7.05 -22.42 0.23
C LYS A 32 6.54 -22.24 -1.20
N GLU A 33 5.50 -22.97 -1.56
CA GLU A 33 4.81 -22.73 -2.82
C GLU A 33 4.32 -21.27 -2.91
N LEU A 34 4.30 -20.74 -4.14
CA LEU A 34 3.84 -19.38 -4.38
C LEU A 34 2.32 -19.32 -4.21
N ASP A 35 1.88 -18.49 -3.29
CA ASP A 35 0.48 -18.21 -3.02
C ASP A 35 0.18 -16.71 -3.21
N TRP A 36 -1.09 -16.32 -3.24
CA TRP A 36 -1.53 -15.01 -3.69
C TRP A 36 -2.59 -14.41 -2.77
N ILE A 37 -2.44 -13.13 -2.48
CA ILE A 37 -3.56 -12.28 -2.09
C ILE A 37 -4.34 -12.01 -3.37
N LEU A 38 -5.46 -12.73 -3.55
CA LEU A 38 -6.23 -12.72 -4.79
C LEU A 38 -6.87 -11.35 -5.04
N MET A 39 -6.80 -10.89 -6.27
CA MET A 39 -7.42 -9.64 -6.69
C MET A 39 -8.66 -9.89 -7.54
N PRO A 40 -9.58 -8.90 -7.67
CA PRO A 40 -10.75 -9.03 -8.54
C PRO A 40 -10.41 -9.41 -9.98
N ASP A 41 -11.37 -10.01 -10.69
CA ASP A 41 -11.20 -10.48 -12.08
C ASP A 41 -10.72 -9.38 -13.03
N ALA A 42 -11.18 -8.15 -12.82
CA ALA A 42 -10.74 -7.00 -13.61
C ALA A 42 -9.22 -6.77 -13.50
N PHE A 43 -8.65 -6.89 -12.30
CA PHE A 43 -7.19 -6.81 -12.10
C PHE A 43 -6.49 -8.00 -12.77
N ARG A 44 -7.02 -9.21 -12.59
CA ARG A 44 -6.42 -10.43 -13.14
C ARG A 44 -6.40 -10.41 -14.67
N GLU A 45 -7.47 -9.93 -15.29
CA GLU A 45 -7.56 -9.75 -16.74
C GLU A 45 -6.55 -8.70 -17.24
N ALA A 46 -6.48 -7.54 -16.56
CA ALA A 46 -5.60 -6.45 -16.96
C ALA A 46 -4.10 -6.77 -16.77
N THR A 47 -3.74 -7.52 -15.74
CA THR A 47 -2.34 -7.79 -15.38
C THR A 47 -1.85 -9.19 -15.76
N ARG A 48 -2.76 -10.12 -16.03
CA ARG A 48 -2.49 -11.57 -16.20
C ARG A 48 -1.86 -12.22 -14.96
N LEU A 49 -2.03 -11.61 -13.78
CA LEU A 49 -1.56 -12.11 -12.50
C LEU A 49 -2.74 -12.37 -11.58
N PRO A 50 -2.70 -13.40 -10.71
CA PRO A 50 -3.77 -13.68 -9.75
C PRO A 50 -3.99 -12.54 -8.75
N GLY A 51 -2.94 -11.80 -8.39
CA GLY A 51 -2.98 -10.76 -7.37
C GLY A 51 -1.60 -10.32 -6.92
N PHE A 52 -1.44 -10.09 -5.61
CA PHE A 52 -0.15 -9.81 -4.98
C PHE A 52 0.44 -11.11 -4.42
N PRO A 53 1.72 -11.43 -4.72
CA PRO A 53 2.34 -12.67 -4.27
C PRO A 53 2.66 -12.61 -2.78
N ILE A 54 2.21 -13.62 -2.03
CA ILE A 54 2.46 -13.74 -0.58
C ILE A 54 3.95 -14.01 -0.34
N GLY A 55 4.53 -13.30 0.63
CA GLY A 55 5.95 -13.41 0.98
C GLY A 55 6.89 -12.58 0.11
N PHE A 56 6.35 -11.75 -0.75
CA PHE A 56 7.14 -10.89 -1.63
C PHE A 56 6.92 -9.41 -1.35
N ILE A 57 7.81 -8.60 -1.89
CA ILE A 57 7.70 -7.14 -1.88
C ILE A 57 7.16 -6.71 -3.22
N SER A 58 6.02 -6.02 -3.19
CA SER A 58 5.37 -5.43 -4.36
C SER A 58 5.34 -3.91 -4.26
N SER A 59 5.48 -3.22 -5.39
CA SER A 59 5.36 -1.77 -5.45
C SER A 59 4.34 -1.33 -6.50
N ILE A 60 3.60 -0.27 -6.16
CA ILE A 60 2.61 0.37 -7.02
C ILE A 60 3.05 1.81 -7.26
N LEU A 61 3.31 2.14 -8.52
CA LEU A 61 3.69 3.46 -8.97
C LEU A 61 2.58 4.07 -9.81
N GLY A 62 2.43 5.38 -9.79
CA GLY A 62 1.45 6.08 -10.62
C GLY A 62 1.23 7.51 -10.15
N HIS A 63 0.69 8.35 -11.02
CA HIS A 63 0.26 9.71 -10.69
C HIS A 63 -0.84 9.72 -9.63
N SER A 64 -1.16 10.88 -9.08
CA SER A 64 -2.36 11.05 -8.25
C SER A 64 -3.61 10.63 -9.04
N ASN A 65 -4.63 10.19 -8.35
CA ASN A 65 -5.92 9.79 -8.94
C ASN A 65 -5.82 8.67 -10.00
N THR A 66 -4.91 7.69 -9.79
CA THR A 66 -4.79 6.52 -10.67
C THR A 66 -5.21 5.22 -9.97
N SER A 67 -6.12 5.28 -9.00
CA SER A 67 -6.69 4.14 -8.26
C SER A 67 -5.69 3.28 -7.46
N LYS A 68 -4.52 3.82 -7.06
CA LYS A 68 -3.54 3.06 -6.25
C LYS A 68 -4.12 2.60 -4.91
N SER A 69 -4.77 3.50 -4.18
CA SER A 69 -5.40 3.19 -2.88
C SER A 69 -6.56 2.20 -3.03
N THR A 70 -7.29 2.23 -4.16
CA THR A 70 -8.33 1.23 -4.45
C THR A 70 -7.75 -0.18 -4.56
N LEU A 71 -6.59 -0.34 -5.21
CA LEU A 71 -5.91 -1.65 -5.27
C LEU A 71 -5.48 -2.11 -3.86
N ILE A 72 -5.00 -1.19 -3.02
CA ILE A 72 -4.65 -1.50 -1.64
C ILE A 72 -5.89 -1.95 -0.85
N ASN A 73 -7.02 -1.24 -0.98
CA ASN A 73 -8.25 -1.59 -0.27
C ASN A 73 -8.73 -3.01 -0.62
N HIS A 74 -8.65 -3.39 -1.89
CA HIS A 74 -8.92 -4.78 -2.28
C HIS A 74 -7.92 -5.77 -1.68
N ALA A 75 -6.62 -5.43 -1.67
CA ALA A 75 -5.58 -6.32 -1.15
C ALA A 75 -5.75 -6.55 0.36
N ILE A 76 -6.00 -5.49 1.16
CA ILE A 76 -6.18 -5.62 2.61
C ILE A 76 -7.47 -6.38 2.96
N ALA A 77 -8.57 -6.13 2.25
CA ALA A 77 -9.82 -6.86 2.44
C ALA A 77 -9.65 -8.36 2.12
N GLN A 78 -8.90 -8.69 1.07
CA GLN A 78 -8.64 -10.08 0.71
C GLN A 78 -7.65 -10.74 1.67
N ALA A 79 -6.66 -10.01 2.19
CA ALA A 79 -5.73 -10.51 3.20
C ALA A 79 -6.46 -10.94 4.49
N GLN A 80 -7.38 -10.11 5.00
CA GLN A 80 -8.19 -10.46 6.18
C GLN A 80 -8.97 -11.76 5.96
N ARG A 81 -9.60 -11.96 4.79
CA ARG A 81 -10.31 -13.21 4.45
C ARG A 81 -9.41 -14.44 4.43
N GLN A 82 -8.11 -14.25 4.27
CA GLN A 82 -7.09 -15.31 4.28
C GLN A 82 -6.41 -15.47 5.66
N GLY A 83 -6.87 -14.75 6.68
CA GLY A 83 -6.27 -14.75 8.02
C GLY A 83 -4.91 -14.05 8.08
N ILE A 84 -4.61 -13.17 7.13
CA ILE A 84 -3.42 -12.32 7.11
C ILE A 84 -3.81 -10.96 7.67
N ILE A 85 -3.14 -10.49 8.70
CA ILE A 85 -3.45 -9.23 9.36
C ILE A 85 -2.86 -8.05 8.57
N PRO A 86 -3.69 -7.15 8.03
CA PRO A 86 -3.21 -5.91 7.40
C PRO A 86 -2.61 -4.97 8.44
N VAL A 87 -1.39 -4.50 8.16
CA VAL A 87 -0.72 -3.43 8.88
C VAL A 87 -0.64 -2.23 7.95
N ILE A 88 -1.56 -1.29 8.13
CA ILE A 88 -1.74 -0.12 7.27
C ILE A 88 -0.91 1.02 7.83
N ILE A 89 0.13 1.43 7.10
CA ILE A 89 1.00 2.56 7.44
C ILE A 89 0.65 3.70 6.48
N ASP A 90 -0.25 4.58 6.94
CA ASP A 90 -0.78 5.72 6.18
C ASP A 90 0.00 7.00 6.51
N THR A 91 1.05 7.26 5.75
CA THR A 91 1.87 8.46 5.92
C THR A 91 1.38 9.67 5.11
N GLU A 92 0.24 9.55 4.42
CA GLU A 92 -0.48 10.65 3.79
C GLU A 92 -1.66 11.17 4.61
N ASN A 93 -2.10 10.41 5.64
CA ASN A 93 -3.34 10.64 6.40
C ASN A 93 -4.58 10.68 5.48
N ALA A 94 -4.62 9.79 4.49
CA ALA A 94 -5.63 9.79 3.43
C ALA A 94 -6.43 8.47 3.35
N PHE A 95 -6.22 7.54 4.27
CA PHE A 95 -6.92 6.26 4.27
C PHE A 95 -8.40 6.46 4.62
N ASP A 96 -9.27 6.05 3.71
CA ASP A 96 -10.72 6.12 3.86
C ASP A 96 -11.28 4.74 4.27
N PHE A 97 -11.60 4.59 5.56
CA PHE A 97 -12.19 3.37 6.11
C PHE A 97 -13.54 3.06 5.47
N SER A 98 -14.39 4.06 5.23
CA SER A 98 -15.71 3.85 4.64
C SER A 98 -15.60 3.26 3.24
N TYR A 99 -14.66 3.78 2.44
CA TYR A 99 -14.38 3.25 1.11
C TYR A 99 -13.78 1.84 1.17
N ALA A 100 -12.83 1.58 2.08
CA ALA A 100 -12.26 0.25 2.25
C ALA A 100 -13.33 -0.78 2.67
N ILE A 101 -14.23 -0.43 3.61
CA ILE A 101 -15.35 -1.25 4.06
C ILE A 101 -16.30 -1.55 2.89
N SER A 102 -16.58 -0.57 2.01
CA SER A 102 -17.42 -0.78 0.82
C SER A 102 -16.86 -1.83 -0.15
N MET A 103 -15.55 -2.11 -0.09
CA MET A 103 -14.84 -3.14 -0.85
C MET A 103 -14.63 -4.45 -0.08
N GLY A 104 -15.19 -4.54 1.14
CA GLY A 104 -15.18 -5.74 1.96
C GLY A 104 -14.05 -5.82 2.98
N PHE A 105 -13.40 -4.70 3.30
CA PHE A 105 -12.52 -4.61 4.45
C PHE A 105 -13.35 -4.69 5.74
N GLU A 106 -12.97 -5.57 6.64
CA GLU A 106 -13.69 -5.82 7.88
C GLU A 106 -13.18 -4.88 8.98
N ALA A 107 -13.95 -3.81 9.22
CA ALA A 107 -13.72 -2.85 10.28
C ALA A 107 -15.05 -2.33 10.80
N SER A 108 -15.19 -2.24 12.12
CA SER A 108 -16.38 -1.76 12.81
C SER A 108 -16.13 -0.37 13.39
N PRO A 109 -16.97 0.63 13.11
CA PRO A 109 -16.79 1.97 13.66
C PRO A 109 -17.10 2.00 15.17
N ILE A 110 -16.24 2.67 15.93
CA ILE A 110 -16.45 3.00 17.33
C ILE A 110 -17.01 4.41 17.40
N TYR A 111 -18.12 4.58 18.12
CA TYR A 111 -18.84 5.84 18.23
C TYR A 111 -18.65 6.49 19.60
N GLU A 112 -18.56 7.82 19.59
CA GLU A 112 -18.73 8.65 20.78
C GLU A 112 -20.03 9.43 20.65
N GLU A 113 -20.80 9.55 21.74
CA GLU A 113 -22.00 10.37 21.79
C GLU A 113 -21.58 11.80 22.15
N ILE A 114 -21.93 12.74 21.27
CA ILE A 114 -21.64 14.17 21.44
C ILE A 114 -22.98 14.90 21.61
N GLU A 115 -23.13 15.65 22.69
CA GLU A 115 -24.27 16.55 22.87
C GLU A 115 -24.01 17.85 22.10
N GLU A 116 -24.90 18.17 21.17
CA GLU A 116 -24.87 19.42 20.41
C GLU A 116 -26.16 20.22 20.68
N GLU A 117 -26.01 21.51 20.99
CA GLU A 117 -27.15 22.42 21.07
C GLU A 117 -27.49 22.89 19.65
N VAL A 118 -28.67 22.51 19.18
CA VAL A 118 -29.20 22.93 17.88
C VAL A 118 -30.41 23.84 18.09
N VAL A 119 -30.46 24.97 17.37
CA VAL A 119 -31.63 25.85 17.39
C VAL A 119 -32.73 25.20 16.54
N ASP A 120 -33.88 24.96 17.15
CA ASP A 120 -35.08 24.54 16.45
C ASP A 120 -35.54 25.68 15.53
N THR A 121 -35.53 25.44 14.24
CA THR A 121 -35.86 26.48 13.23
C THR A 121 -37.33 26.92 13.24
N GLU A 122 -38.23 26.14 13.86
CA GLU A 122 -39.66 26.46 13.94
C GLU A 122 -39.99 27.22 15.23
N THR A 123 -39.34 26.89 16.35
CA THR A 123 -39.65 27.49 17.65
C THR A 123 -38.63 28.53 18.12
N GLY A 124 -37.42 28.52 17.56
CA GLY A 124 -36.30 29.36 17.98
C GLY A 124 -35.67 28.92 19.31
N GLU A 125 -36.08 27.78 19.89
CA GLU A 125 -35.57 27.27 21.14
C GLU A 125 -34.34 26.36 20.91
N PHE A 126 -33.44 26.35 21.91
CA PHE A 126 -32.31 25.40 21.92
C PHE A 126 -32.77 24.01 22.33
N LYS A 127 -32.44 23.02 21.49
CA LYS A 127 -32.63 21.60 21.81
C LYS A 127 -31.28 20.91 21.82
N THR A 128 -31.03 20.12 22.88
CA THR A 128 -29.86 19.22 22.90
C THR A 128 -30.15 18.00 22.06
N VAL A 129 -29.34 17.80 21.03
CA VAL A 129 -29.37 16.61 20.15
C VAL A 129 -28.14 15.78 20.45
N ILE A 130 -28.35 14.48 20.69
CA ILE A 130 -27.24 13.52 20.85
C ILE A 130 -26.87 13.00 19.45
N ASN A 131 -25.71 13.41 18.97
CA ASN A 131 -25.13 12.94 17.72
C ASN A 131 -24.06 11.87 17.97
N LYS A 132 -24.00 10.84 17.13
CA LYS A 132 -22.96 9.82 17.17
C LYS A 132 -21.86 10.18 16.20
N LYS A 133 -20.65 10.39 16.72
CA LYS A 133 -19.46 10.65 15.92
C LYS A 133 -18.54 9.42 15.92
N ILE A 134 -18.08 8.99 14.75
CA ILE A 134 -17.06 7.95 14.66
C ILE A 134 -15.73 8.53 15.16
N ILE A 135 -15.13 7.88 16.17
CA ILE A 135 -13.85 8.28 16.75
C ILE A 135 -12.71 7.32 16.37
N SER A 136 -13.04 6.07 16.04
CA SER A 136 -12.07 5.03 15.70
C SER A 136 -12.74 3.89 14.96
N TYR A 137 -11.94 2.91 14.55
CA TYR A 137 -12.38 1.64 13.98
C TYR A 137 -11.67 0.49 14.69
N GLU A 138 -12.33 -0.64 14.83
CA GLU A 138 -11.79 -1.88 15.37
C GLU A 138 -11.96 -3.04 14.39
N GLY A 139 -11.13 -4.08 14.51
CA GLY A 139 -11.12 -5.27 13.65
C GLY A 139 -9.75 -5.93 13.61
N ASP A 140 -9.64 -6.96 12.80
CA ASP A 140 -8.36 -7.68 12.60
C ASP A 140 -7.45 -6.92 11.63
N PHE A 141 -6.92 -5.80 12.09
CA PHE A 141 -5.94 -4.95 11.39
C PHE A 141 -5.18 -4.06 12.37
N LEU A 142 -4.06 -3.51 11.93
CA LEU A 142 -3.35 -2.42 12.60
C LEU A 142 -3.30 -1.19 11.70
N TYR A 143 -3.51 0.00 12.27
CA TYR A 143 -3.46 1.26 11.54
C TYR A 143 -2.51 2.25 12.22
N PHE A 144 -1.58 2.76 11.45
CA PHE A 144 -0.59 3.74 11.88
C PHE A 144 -0.56 4.93 10.92
N ASN A 145 -0.97 6.08 11.40
CA ASN A 145 -0.79 7.34 10.68
C ASN A 145 0.42 8.12 11.24
N ASN A 146 0.71 9.28 10.66
CA ASN A 146 1.84 10.13 11.08
C ASN A 146 1.78 10.49 12.57
N SER A 147 0.59 10.76 13.11
CA SER A 147 0.44 11.15 14.51
C SER A 147 0.74 9.97 15.44
N ILE A 148 0.20 8.79 15.13
CA ILE A 148 0.41 7.56 15.91
C ILE A 148 1.89 7.13 15.85
N LEU A 149 2.53 7.20 14.68
CA LEU A 149 3.96 6.91 14.53
C LEU A 149 4.82 7.90 15.35
N ALA A 150 4.53 9.20 15.27
CA ALA A 150 5.25 10.21 16.04
C ALA A 150 4.98 10.10 17.54
N GLU A 151 3.78 9.70 17.94
CA GLU A 151 3.47 9.43 19.34
C GLU A 151 4.25 8.23 19.88
N ARG A 152 4.34 7.15 19.11
CA ARG A 152 4.99 5.91 19.54
C ARG A 152 6.53 6.02 19.52
N TYR A 153 7.11 6.62 18.48
CA TYR A 153 8.56 6.61 18.20
C TYR A 153 9.22 7.98 18.22
N GLY A 154 8.46 9.05 18.47
CA GLY A 154 8.94 10.43 18.38
C GLY A 154 10.04 10.80 19.38
N ASP A 155 10.29 10.01 20.39
CA ASP A 155 11.38 10.19 21.38
C ASP A 155 12.67 9.48 21.01
N ILE A 156 12.71 8.72 19.91
CA ILE A 156 13.92 8.01 19.46
C ILE A 156 14.84 8.94 18.64
N ASP A 157 16.09 9.02 19.06
CA ASP A 157 17.18 9.58 18.26
C ASP A 157 17.86 8.47 17.45
N TYR A 158 17.53 8.37 16.19
CA TYR A 158 18.05 7.33 15.30
C TYR A 158 19.54 7.46 14.95
N THR A 159 20.17 8.58 15.30
CA THR A 159 21.61 8.78 15.12
C THR A 159 22.40 8.19 16.29
N SER A 160 21.94 8.43 17.51
CA SER A 160 22.64 8.02 18.73
C SER A 160 22.05 6.80 19.43
N GLY A 161 20.84 6.38 19.04
CA GLY A 161 20.08 5.34 19.73
C GLY A 161 19.55 5.74 21.12
N LYS A 162 19.60 7.04 21.45
CA LYS A 162 19.16 7.55 22.75
C LYS A 162 17.77 8.17 22.68
N THR A 163 17.19 8.43 23.85
CA THR A 163 15.93 9.17 23.93
C THR A 163 16.15 10.66 23.74
N LEU A 164 15.37 11.31 22.88
CA LEU A 164 15.35 12.74 22.68
C LEU A 164 14.81 13.45 23.93
N LYS A 165 15.36 14.63 24.25
CA LYS A 165 14.84 15.48 25.33
C LYS A 165 13.39 15.94 25.07
N ASN A 166 13.09 16.26 23.83
CA ASN A 166 11.76 16.66 23.37
C ASN A 166 11.29 15.70 22.29
N LYS A 167 10.13 15.10 22.49
CA LYS A 167 9.49 14.20 21.55
C LYS A 167 9.17 14.92 20.23
N ARG A 168 9.50 14.29 19.10
CA ARG A 168 9.07 14.76 17.77
C ARG A 168 7.55 14.72 17.65
N LYS A 169 6.97 15.68 16.92
CA LYS A 169 5.54 15.72 16.59
C LYS A 169 5.25 15.26 15.16
N ILE A 170 6.28 14.86 14.43
CA ILE A 170 6.19 14.37 13.05
C ILE A 170 6.85 13.01 12.92
N ALA A 171 6.25 12.15 12.10
CA ALA A 171 6.83 10.86 11.76
C ALA A 171 7.99 11.01 10.77
N VAL A 172 8.92 10.07 10.84
CA VAL A 172 10.04 9.94 9.91
C VAL A 172 10.10 8.51 9.35
N ILE A 173 10.86 8.32 8.28
CA ILE A 173 11.02 7.02 7.61
C ILE A 173 11.48 5.93 8.58
N GLU A 174 12.37 6.28 9.49
CA GLU A 174 12.92 5.37 10.50
C GLU A 174 11.84 4.87 11.48
N ASP A 175 10.78 5.67 11.75
CA ASP A 175 9.65 5.24 12.58
C ASP A 175 8.84 4.13 11.90
N VAL A 176 8.68 4.23 10.56
CA VAL A 176 8.03 3.18 9.76
C VAL A 176 8.82 1.89 9.85
N ALA A 177 10.15 1.97 9.70
CA ALA A 177 11.01 0.79 9.81
C ALA A 177 10.96 0.18 11.21
N GLN A 178 10.98 1.02 12.26
CA GLN A 178 10.89 0.54 13.65
C GLN A 178 9.53 -0.13 13.91
N CYS A 179 8.43 0.45 13.44
CA CYS A 179 7.09 -0.13 13.57
C CYS A 179 7.00 -1.53 12.95
N ILE A 180 7.54 -1.70 11.74
CA ILE A 180 7.56 -3.00 11.09
C ILE A 180 8.46 -3.99 11.85
N ASN A 181 9.64 -3.56 12.31
CA ASN A 181 10.54 -4.42 13.07
C ASN A 181 9.92 -4.85 14.40
N ASP A 182 9.29 -3.95 15.16
CA ASP A 182 8.62 -4.29 16.43
C ASP A 182 7.59 -5.41 16.25
N LEU A 183 6.79 -5.34 15.18
CA LEU A 183 5.78 -6.35 14.87
C LEU A 183 6.40 -7.69 14.45
N LEU A 184 7.46 -7.64 13.65
CA LEU A 184 8.19 -8.85 13.27
C LEU A 184 8.95 -9.45 14.47
N ASP A 185 9.48 -8.63 15.38
CA ASP A 185 10.11 -9.09 16.62
C ASP A 185 9.09 -9.75 17.57
N ALA A 186 7.89 -9.16 17.71
CA ALA A 186 6.79 -9.76 18.45
C ALA A 186 6.40 -11.14 17.88
N GLN A 187 6.41 -11.30 16.55
CA GLN A 187 6.17 -12.57 15.87
C GLN A 187 7.31 -13.56 16.12
N ASP A 188 8.59 -13.14 16.00
CA ASP A 188 9.77 -13.96 16.24
C ASP A 188 9.85 -14.40 17.73
N ASN A 189 9.33 -13.60 18.66
CA ASN A 189 9.27 -13.90 20.11
C ASN A 189 8.05 -14.76 20.49
N GLY A 190 7.14 -15.05 19.56
CA GLY A 190 5.91 -15.81 19.81
C GLY A 190 4.83 -15.04 20.57
N GLU A 191 4.90 -13.70 20.60
CA GLU A 191 3.87 -12.81 21.17
C GLU A 191 2.66 -12.66 20.24
N VAL A 192 2.90 -12.87 18.94
CA VAL A 192 1.90 -12.80 17.87
C VAL A 192 2.05 -14.01 16.95
N ASP A 193 0.94 -14.70 16.67
CA ASP A 193 0.87 -15.97 15.95
C ASP A 193 0.11 -15.88 14.61
N VAL A 194 0.24 -14.75 13.90
CA VAL A 194 -0.43 -14.49 12.63
C VAL A 194 0.53 -13.91 11.59
N PRO A 195 0.32 -14.17 10.28
CA PRO A 195 1.07 -13.51 9.21
C PRO A 195 0.62 -12.06 9.02
N PHE A 196 1.53 -11.21 8.57
CA PHE A 196 1.25 -9.79 8.29
C PHE A 196 1.28 -9.47 6.80
N LEU A 197 0.34 -8.60 6.38
CA LEU A 197 0.45 -7.81 5.17
C LEU A 197 0.78 -6.36 5.55
N PHE A 198 2.05 -5.99 5.42
CA PHE A 198 2.45 -4.59 5.57
C PHE A 198 2.08 -3.80 4.32
N VAL A 199 1.40 -2.68 4.51
CA VAL A 199 1.03 -1.74 3.45
C VAL A 199 1.54 -0.35 3.83
N TRP A 200 2.38 0.26 2.98
CA TRP A 200 2.86 1.62 3.18
C TRP A 200 2.34 2.56 2.10
N ASP A 201 1.41 3.44 2.46
CA ASP A 201 0.84 4.51 1.62
C ASP A 201 1.22 5.88 2.21
N SER A 202 2.21 6.57 1.66
CA SER A 202 3.10 6.23 0.57
C SER A 202 4.56 6.56 0.88
N VAL A 203 5.45 5.87 0.19
CA VAL A 203 6.89 6.20 0.20
C VAL A 203 7.11 7.56 -0.44
N GLY A 204 7.83 8.44 0.26
CA GLY A 204 8.14 9.81 -0.19
C GLY A 204 7.13 10.86 0.28
N SER A 205 6.19 10.52 1.18
CA SER A 205 5.29 11.46 1.85
C SER A 205 5.91 12.06 3.12
N ILE A 206 6.82 11.33 3.78
CA ILE A 206 7.53 11.77 4.99
C ILE A 206 9.04 11.84 4.75
N GLY A 207 9.72 12.64 5.57
CA GLY A 207 11.17 12.82 5.54
C GLY A 207 11.92 11.78 6.36
N SER A 208 13.26 11.87 6.35
CA SER A 208 14.14 11.09 7.21
C SER A 208 14.41 11.80 8.54
N PHE A 209 14.91 11.07 9.52
CA PHE A 209 15.37 11.65 10.78
C PHE A 209 16.50 12.66 10.58
N MET A 210 17.38 12.42 9.61
CA MET A 210 18.45 13.35 9.25
C MET A 210 17.92 14.69 8.72
N GLU A 211 16.83 14.69 7.96
CA GLU A 211 16.17 15.93 7.51
C GLU A 211 15.59 16.69 8.70
N TYR A 212 14.90 15.98 9.59
CA TYR A 212 14.36 16.56 10.81
C TYR A 212 15.46 17.18 11.69
N SER A 213 16.52 16.44 12.01
CA SER A 213 17.57 16.84 12.94
C SER A 213 18.45 17.97 12.39
N SER A 214 18.65 18.05 11.09
CA SER A 214 19.46 19.09 10.43
C SER A 214 18.70 20.40 10.19
N GLY A 215 17.36 20.40 10.28
CA GLY A 215 16.50 21.53 9.93
C GLY A 215 16.56 21.95 8.45
N LYS A 216 17.14 21.11 7.58
CA LYS A 216 17.27 21.40 6.14
C LYS A 216 16.03 20.90 5.40
N LYS A 217 15.73 21.52 4.23
CA LYS A 217 14.64 21.08 3.37
C LYS A 217 14.85 19.64 2.88
N ALA A 218 13.73 18.94 2.69
CA ALA A 218 13.68 17.57 2.20
C ALA A 218 14.61 17.33 0.99
N ASN A 219 15.44 16.29 1.10
CA ASN A 219 16.38 15.89 0.07
C ASN A 219 16.14 14.41 -0.29
N ASN A 220 15.82 14.14 -1.54
CA ASN A 220 15.58 12.78 -2.03
C ASN A 220 16.75 11.82 -1.73
N LEU A 221 18.00 12.32 -1.65
CA LEU A 221 19.15 11.49 -1.30
C LEU A 221 19.12 11.04 0.16
N TRP A 222 18.67 11.88 1.08
CA TRP A 222 18.54 11.52 2.49
C TRP A 222 17.40 10.56 2.72
N GLN A 223 16.27 10.75 2.05
CA GLN A 223 15.17 9.80 2.07
C GLN A 223 15.61 8.43 1.53
N ALA A 224 16.30 8.39 0.39
CA ALA A 224 16.83 7.16 -0.17
C ALA A 224 17.88 6.50 0.75
N GLY A 225 18.72 7.31 1.43
CA GLY A 225 19.67 6.87 2.44
C GLY A 225 18.99 6.24 3.65
N ALA A 226 17.98 6.91 4.22
CA ALA A 226 17.21 6.42 5.35
C ALA A 226 16.52 5.07 5.02
N ILE A 227 15.89 4.98 3.86
CA ILE A 227 15.27 3.72 3.39
C ILE A 227 16.32 2.62 3.22
N SER A 228 17.45 2.94 2.57
CA SER A 228 18.52 1.97 2.34
C SER A 228 19.15 1.45 3.64
N THR A 229 19.14 2.22 4.71
CA THR A 229 19.71 1.81 6.01
C THR A 229 18.68 1.17 6.91
N SER A 230 17.56 1.84 7.18
CA SER A 230 16.57 1.40 8.17
C SER A 230 15.68 0.27 7.66
N MET A 231 15.33 0.25 6.36
CA MET A 231 14.49 -0.79 5.76
C MET A 231 15.27 -1.99 5.23
N ASN A 232 16.62 -1.95 5.21
CA ASN A 232 17.43 -2.99 4.58
C ASN A 232 17.17 -4.40 5.15
N GLY A 233 17.15 -4.53 6.48
CA GLY A 233 16.88 -5.80 7.16
C GLY A 233 15.49 -6.36 6.83
N ILE A 234 14.48 -5.47 6.75
CA ILE A 234 13.11 -5.84 6.42
C ILE A 234 13.04 -6.33 4.97
N LEU A 235 13.54 -5.52 4.02
CA LEU A 235 13.38 -5.75 2.59
C LEU A 235 14.24 -6.88 2.04
N ASN A 236 15.44 -7.08 2.57
CA ASN A 236 16.41 -8.03 2.02
C ASN A 236 16.59 -9.29 2.85
N ASP A 237 16.06 -9.33 4.09
CA ASP A 237 16.15 -10.51 4.95
C ASP A 237 14.78 -10.93 5.50
N ARG A 238 14.14 -10.14 6.38
CA ARG A 238 12.98 -10.61 7.17
C ARG A 238 11.79 -11.02 6.30
N ILE A 239 11.36 -10.18 5.35
CA ILE A 239 10.27 -10.52 4.43
C ILE A 239 10.67 -11.69 3.49
N PRO A 240 11.80 -11.66 2.76
CA PRO A 240 12.22 -12.78 1.94
C PRO A 240 12.43 -14.10 2.71
N ARG A 241 12.98 -14.05 3.94
CA ARG A 241 13.19 -15.21 4.79
C ARG A 241 11.89 -15.87 5.23
N SER A 242 10.83 -15.10 5.43
CA SER A 242 9.51 -15.59 5.84
C SER A 242 8.86 -16.57 4.85
N ARG A 243 9.37 -16.64 3.60
CA ARG A 243 8.92 -17.61 2.59
C ARG A 243 9.53 -19.00 2.75
N LYS A 244 10.53 -19.16 3.60
CA LYS A 244 11.18 -20.48 3.77
C LYS A 244 10.23 -21.47 4.41
N VAL A 245 10.32 -22.75 4.00
CA VAL A 245 9.43 -23.81 4.49
C VAL A 245 9.50 -24.03 6.00
N ASN A 246 10.61 -23.64 6.64
CA ASN A 246 10.79 -23.68 8.08
C ASN A 246 10.34 -22.41 8.81
N SER A 247 9.88 -21.38 8.10
CA SER A 247 9.28 -20.21 8.71
C SER A 247 7.82 -20.50 9.05
N GLU A 248 7.37 -20.15 10.24
CA GLU A 248 6.00 -20.38 10.68
C GLU A 248 5.03 -19.49 9.90
N TYR A 249 5.34 -18.21 9.80
CA TYR A 249 4.50 -17.20 9.12
C TYR A 249 5.17 -16.70 7.84
N THR A 250 4.35 -16.29 6.87
CA THR A 250 4.81 -15.66 5.62
C THR A 250 4.29 -14.23 5.55
N ASN A 251 5.20 -13.28 5.73
CA ASN A 251 4.88 -11.85 5.74
C ASN A 251 5.04 -11.25 4.35
N THR A 252 4.13 -10.35 3.99
CA THR A 252 4.05 -9.70 2.67
C THR A 252 4.20 -8.19 2.82
N PHE A 253 4.79 -7.52 1.84
CA PHE A 253 4.94 -6.06 1.86
C PHE A 253 4.50 -5.45 0.55
N ILE A 254 3.55 -4.52 0.60
CA ILE A 254 3.08 -3.72 -0.53
C ILE A 254 3.33 -2.25 -0.22
N MET A 255 3.90 -1.51 -1.17
CA MET A 255 4.13 -0.09 -1.02
C MET A 255 3.62 0.70 -2.21
N ILE A 256 3.03 1.85 -1.94
CA ILE A 256 2.79 2.88 -2.93
C ILE A 256 4.00 3.82 -2.96
N GLN A 257 4.51 4.11 -4.15
CA GLN A 257 5.61 5.05 -4.33
C GLN A 257 5.13 6.29 -5.07
N LYS A 258 5.36 7.47 -4.50
CA LYS A 258 5.20 8.73 -5.23
C LYS A 258 6.14 8.79 -6.41
N LEU A 259 5.67 9.31 -7.54
CA LEU A 259 6.51 9.49 -8.72
C LEU A 259 7.39 10.75 -8.59
N SER A 260 8.60 10.63 -9.12
CA SER A 260 9.46 11.74 -9.48
C SER A 260 9.62 11.70 -11.00
N VAL A 261 9.03 12.67 -11.67
CA VAL A 261 9.14 12.80 -13.13
C VAL A 261 10.32 13.72 -13.46
N SER A 262 11.18 13.28 -14.34
CA SER A 262 12.30 14.06 -14.85
C SER A 262 12.33 13.98 -16.39
N MET A 263 12.81 15.04 -17.02
CA MET A 263 13.02 15.05 -18.48
C MET A 263 14.45 14.57 -18.76
N SER A 264 14.59 13.66 -19.72
CA SER A 264 15.90 13.29 -20.23
C SER A 264 16.51 14.45 -21.02
N PRO A 265 17.83 14.44 -21.30
CA PRO A 265 18.45 15.44 -22.17
C PRO A 265 17.84 15.51 -23.61
N LEU A 266 17.16 14.46 -24.02
CA LEU A 266 16.45 14.37 -25.31
C LEU A 266 14.96 14.81 -25.20
N GLY A 267 14.53 15.40 -24.07
CA GLY A 267 13.17 15.84 -23.87
C GLY A 267 12.14 14.72 -23.61
N LEU A 268 12.60 13.46 -23.43
CA LEU A 268 11.71 12.35 -23.13
C LEU A 268 11.43 12.28 -21.63
N PRO A 269 10.16 12.18 -21.20
CA PRO A 269 9.81 12.04 -19.80
C PRO A 269 10.27 10.67 -19.24
N SER A 270 10.81 10.70 -18.03
CA SER A 270 11.19 9.51 -17.27
C SER A 270 10.59 9.60 -15.88
N ALA A 271 9.84 8.59 -15.49
CA ALA A 271 9.23 8.51 -14.16
C ALA A 271 9.95 7.46 -13.31
N LYS A 272 10.27 7.82 -12.08
CA LYS A 272 10.86 6.92 -11.09
C LYS A 272 10.09 7.03 -9.79
N GLY A 273 9.93 5.90 -9.08
CA GLY A 273 9.41 5.90 -7.72
C GLY A 273 10.37 6.59 -6.76
N ARG A 274 9.84 7.37 -5.81
CA ARG A 274 10.63 7.90 -4.69
C ARG A 274 11.09 6.77 -3.78
N GLY A 275 12.13 7.02 -2.96
CA GLY A 275 12.69 6.03 -2.04
C GLY A 275 13.95 5.35 -2.52
N GLY A 276 14.40 5.67 -3.75
CA GLY A 276 15.70 5.24 -4.27
C GLY A 276 15.73 3.80 -4.80
N TYR A 277 16.93 3.38 -5.14
CA TYR A 277 17.16 2.08 -5.77
C TYR A 277 16.93 0.90 -4.83
N ALA A 278 17.06 1.06 -3.50
CA ALA A 278 16.84 -0.03 -2.55
C ALA A 278 15.44 -0.64 -2.70
N LEU A 279 14.40 0.18 -2.78
CA LEU A 279 13.03 -0.27 -2.99
C LEU A 279 12.81 -0.89 -4.37
N GLN A 280 13.42 -0.29 -5.40
CA GLN A 280 13.30 -0.80 -6.77
C GLN A 280 13.91 -2.19 -6.91
N TYR A 281 15.07 -2.45 -6.29
CA TYR A 281 15.73 -3.75 -6.35
C TYR A 281 15.02 -4.80 -5.48
N SER A 282 14.56 -4.42 -4.29
CA SER A 282 13.88 -5.33 -3.37
C SER A 282 12.48 -5.74 -3.87
N SER A 283 11.77 -4.86 -4.59
CA SER A 283 10.49 -5.21 -5.19
C SER A 283 10.64 -6.31 -6.23
N ARG A 284 9.91 -7.42 -6.04
CA ARG A 284 9.86 -8.52 -7.01
C ARG A 284 8.75 -8.34 -8.03
N LEU A 285 7.73 -7.60 -7.68
CA LEU A 285 6.62 -7.24 -8.54
C LEU A 285 6.42 -5.72 -8.51
N GLN A 286 6.25 -5.11 -9.68
CA GLN A 286 6.02 -3.68 -9.79
C GLN A 286 4.93 -3.38 -10.81
N PHE A 287 3.94 -2.61 -10.35
CA PHE A 287 2.87 -2.07 -11.17
C PHE A 287 3.08 -0.58 -11.41
N PHE A 288 2.77 -0.15 -12.62
CA PHE A 288 2.71 1.26 -12.99
C PHE A 288 1.29 1.58 -13.48
N LEU A 289 0.65 2.56 -12.84
CA LEU A 289 -0.70 3.00 -13.14
C LEU A 289 -0.67 4.33 -13.90
N GLY A 290 -1.42 4.39 -14.99
CA GLY A 290 -1.45 5.54 -15.88
C GLY A 290 -0.31 5.54 -16.91
N ASN A 291 0.06 6.73 -17.38
CA ASN A 291 1.14 6.97 -18.33
C ASN A 291 2.34 7.62 -17.61
N VAL A 292 3.51 7.66 -18.27
CA VAL A 292 4.73 8.25 -17.70
C VAL A 292 4.58 9.77 -17.51
N SER A 293 3.94 10.44 -18.46
CA SER A 293 3.79 11.91 -18.50
C SER A 293 2.51 12.44 -17.88
N SER A 294 1.50 11.59 -17.72
CA SER A 294 0.16 11.99 -17.25
C SER A 294 -0.49 10.87 -16.44
N SER A 295 -1.64 11.14 -15.82
CA SER A 295 -2.44 10.09 -15.17
C SER A 295 -2.92 9.04 -16.18
N GLY A 296 -3.18 9.45 -17.43
CA GLY A 296 -3.68 8.57 -18.51
C GLY A 296 -5.00 7.90 -18.14
N THR A 297 -5.81 8.56 -17.31
CA THR A 297 -7.11 8.09 -16.86
C THR A 297 -8.22 8.67 -17.74
N LYS A 298 -9.33 7.93 -17.84
CA LYS A 298 -10.58 8.46 -18.40
C LYS A 298 -11.63 8.47 -17.32
N THR A 299 -12.20 9.64 -17.09
CA THR A 299 -13.30 9.80 -16.14
C THR A 299 -14.62 9.44 -16.80
N LEU A 300 -15.42 8.64 -16.12
CA LEU A 300 -16.76 8.25 -16.52
C LEU A 300 -17.75 9.07 -15.71
N SER A 301 -18.54 9.91 -16.38
CA SER A 301 -19.37 10.90 -15.73
C SER A 301 -20.82 10.83 -16.18
N ALA A 302 -21.72 11.19 -15.27
CA ALA A 302 -23.12 11.47 -15.52
C ALA A 302 -23.31 12.99 -15.40
N ILE A 303 -23.93 13.61 -16.41
CA ILE A 303 -24.14 15.06 -16.48
C ILE A 303 -25.63 15.36 -16.64
N SER A 304 -26.12 16.37 -15.90
CA SER A 304 -27.40 16.97 -16.12
C SER A 304 -27.39 18.43 -15.63
N LYS A 305 -28.04 19.35 -16.35
CA LYS A 305 -28.13 20.79 -16.03
C LYS A 305 -26.77 21.42 -15.66
N GLY A 306 -25.69 21.00 -16.33
CA GLY A 306 -24.33 21.50 -16.07
C GLY A 306 -23.72 21.05 -14.74
N VAL A 307 -24.33 20.08 -14.06
CA VAL A 307 -23.76 19.37 -12.91
C VAL A 307 -23.19 18.04 -13.35
N THR A 308 -21.99 17.69 -12.88
CA THR A 308 -21.28 16.47 -13.25
C THR A 308 -21.06 15.61 -12.01
N PHE A 309 -21.43 14.34 -12.10
CA PHE A 309 -21.12 13.31 -11.11
C PHE A 309 -20.22 12.23 -11.73
N ASN A 310 -19.06 12.01 -11.15
CA ASN A 310 -18.10 11.01 -11.62
C ASN A 310 -18.40 9.67 -10.97
N TYR A 311 -18.92 8.68 -11.73
CA TYR A 311 -19.29 7.37 -11.23
C TYR A 311 -18.20 6.31 -11.43
N GLY A 312 -17.16 6.63 -12.22
CA GLY A 312 -16.06 5.71 -12.46
C GLY A 312 -14.85 6.38 -13.12
N MET A 313 -13.74 5.64 -13.14
CA MET A 313 -12.50 6.09 -13.78
C MET A 313 -11.79 4.89 -14.41
N GLU A 314 -11.63 4.90 -15.73
CA GLU A 314 -10.79 3.92 -16.41
C GLU A 314 -9.32 4.23 -16.12
N THR A 315 -8.60 3.23 -15.66
CA THR A 315 -7.17 3.31 -15.35
C THR A 315 -6.39 2.26 -16.13
N LYS A 316 -5.27 2.69 -16.67
CA LYS A 316 -4.28 1.81 -17.31
C LYS A 316 -3.35 1.25 -16.25
N ILE A 317 -3.09 -0.05 -16.28
CA ILE A 317 -2.13 -0.74 -15.40
C ILE A 317 -1.12 -1.52 -16.23
N LYS A 318 0.14 -1.42 -15.84
CA LYS A 318 1.25 -2.13 -16.47
C LYS A 318 2.08 -2.86 -15.43
N VAL A 319 2.37 -4.13 -15.67
CA VAL A 319 3.39 -4.89 -14.93
C VAL A 319 4.75 -4.53 -15.53
N THR A 320 5.50 -3.67 -14.86
CA THR A 320 6.80 -3.16 -15.34
C THR A 320 7.98 -4.01 -14.88
N LYS A 321 7.79 -4.79 -13.82
CA LYS A 321 8.76 -5.73 -13.29
C LYS A 321 8.04 -6.92 -12.70
N SER A 322 8.46 -8.12 -13.08
CA SER A 322 8.11 -9.36 -12.39
C SER A 322 9.34 -10.26 -12.33
N HIS A 323 9.81 -10.52 -11.13
CA HIS A 323 10.87 -11.48 -10.83
C HIS A 323 10.30 -12.60 -9.94
N LEU A 324 9.17 -13.12 -10.37
CA LEU A 324 8.47 -14.23 -9.73
C LEU A 324 8.82 -15.55 -10.41
N PRO A 325 8.59 -16.70 -9.77
CA PRO A 325 8.74 -18.01 -10.43
C PRO A 325 7.86 -18.11 -11.67
N SER A 326 8.35 -18.82 -12.71
CA SER A 326 7.55 -19.13 -13.91
C SER A 326 6.24 -19.84 -13.50
N PRO A 327 5.09 -19.54 -14.14
CA PRO A 327 4.92 -18.72 -15.35
C PRO A 327 4.64 -17.24 -15.10
N TYR A 328 4.93 -16.71 -13.90
CA TYR A 328 4.54 -15.36 -13.48
C TYR A 328 5.65 -14.31 -13.67
N ASP A 329 6.75 -14.66 -14.32
CA ASP A 329 7.84 -13.76 -14.72
C ASP A 329 7.49 -12.96 -15.99
N ILE A 330 6.35 -12.27 -15.96
CA ILE A 330 5.74 -11.63 -17.13
C ILE A 330 5.74 -10.11 -17.01
N THR A 331 5.71 -9.44 -18.16
CA THR A 331 5.26 -8.06 -18.30
C THR A 331 3.93 -8.04 -19.03
N SER A 332 3.05 -7.16 -18.65
CA SER A 332 1.72 -7.04 -19.25
C SER A 332 1.22 -5.60 -19.14
N GLU A 333 0.22 -5.28 -19.93
CA GLU A 333 -0.47 -4.01 -19.88
C GLU A 333 -1.94 -4.23 -20.15
N GLY A 334 -2.81 -3.59 -19.38
CA GLY A 334 -4.25 -3.68 -19.52
C GLY A 334 -4.94 -2.49 -18.86
N LYS A 335 -6.26 -2.57 -18.78
CA LYS A 335 -7.11 -1.53 -18.21
C LYS A 335 -8.19 -2.15 -17.35
N TYR A 336 -8.67 -1.38 -16.38
CA TYR A 336 -9.86 -1.65 -15.59
C TYR A 336 -10.55 -0.32 -15.25
N VAL A 337 -11.78 -0.39 -14.76
CA VAL A 337 -12.51 0.78 -14.28
C VAL A 337 -12.62 0.72 -12.77
N CYS A 338 -12.22 1.81 -12.12
CA CYS A 338 -12.40 2.05 -10.70
C CYS A 338 -13.75 2.72 -10.46
N THR A 339 -14.53 2.22 -9.52
CA THR A 339 -15.85 2.74 -9.13
C THR A 339 -15.94 2.89 -7.61
N SER A 340 -17.03 3.44 -7.10
CA SER A 340 -17.29 3.49 -5.65
C SER A 340 -17.45 2.12 -4.99
N LYS A 341 -17.61 1.05 -5.78
CA LYS A 341 -17.76 -0.35 -5.30
C LYS A 341 -16.50 -1.20 -5.59
N GLY A 342 -15.39 -0.56 -5.97
CA GLY A 342 -14.14 -1.23 -6.32
C GLY A 342 -13.86 -1.26 -7.81
N ILE A 343 -13.05 -2.20 -8.27
CA ILE A 343 -12.63 -2.30 -9.67
C ILE A 343 -13.49 -3.30 -10.46
N ILE A 344 -13.85 -2.90 -11.68
CA ILE A 344 -14.62 -3.70 -12.64
C ILE A 344 -13.89 -3.76 -13.98
N LYS A 345 -14.24 -4.72 -14.84
CA LYS A 345 -13.73 -4.79 -16.21
C LYS A 345 -14.29 -3.66 -17.07
N CYS A 346 -13.50 -3.18 -18.04
CA CYS A 346 -14.01 -2.19 -18.99
C CYS A 346 -15.27 -2.67 -19.73
N SER A 347 -15.39 -3.97 -19.99
CA SER A 347 -16.58 -4.58 -20.60
C SER A 347 -17.84 -4.57 -19.70
N GLU A 348 -17.69 -4.37 -18.41
CA GLU A 348 -18.79 -4.40 -17.42
C GLU A 348 -19.38 -3.01 -17.13
N VAL A 349 -18.83 -1.93 -17.72
CA VAL A 349 -19.26 -0.54 -17.45
C VAL A 349 -20.72 -0.33 -17.76
N GLU A 350 -21.24 -0.81 -18.89
CA GLU A 350 -22.64 -0.66 -19.25
C GLU A 350 -23.58 -1.40 -18.30
N GLN A 351 -23.16 -2.57 -17.82
CA GLN A 351 -23.94 -3.31 -16.82
C GLN A 351 -23.89 -2.60 -15.47
N TYR A 352 -22.73 -2.06 -15.10
CA TYR A 352 -22.57 -1.26 -13.88
C TYR A 352 -23.50 -0.04 -13.88
N LYS A 353 -23.54 0.74 -14.96
CA LYS A 353 -24.46 1.89 -15.12
C LYS A 353 -25.91 1.48 -14.87
N LYS A 354 -26.36 0.39 -15.52
CA LYS A 354 -27.74 -0.12 -15.36
C LYS A 354 -28.03 -0.53 -13.92
N ASN A 355 -27.12 -1.23 -13.27
CA ASN A 355 -27.32 -1.73 -11.92
C ASN A 355 -27.31 -0.61 -10.85
N HIS A 356 -26.58 0.47 -11.09
CA HIS A 356 -26.38 1.57 -10.12
C HIS A 356 -27.00 2.88 -10.58
N LEU A 357 -27.89 2.83 -11.56
CA LEU A 357 -28.49 4.03 -12.15
C LEU A 357 -29.22 4.90 -11.11
N ASN A 358 -29.95 4.28 -10.19
CA ASN A 358 -30.63 4.99 -9.10
C ASN A 358 -29.67 5.64 -8.10
N GLU A 359 -28.51 4.98 -7.83
CA GLU A 359 -27.49 5.56 -6.97
C GLU A 359 -26.83 6.76 -7.66
N ILE A 360 -26.51 6.64 -8.94
CA ILE A 360 -25.94 7.72 -9.77
C ILE A 360 -26.90 8.90 -9.82
N LEU A 361 -28.19 8.66 -10.07
CA LEU A 361 -29.23 9.69 -10.09
C LEU A 361 -29.36 10.39 -8.73
N LYS A 362 -29.33 9.64 -7.64
CA LYS A 362 -29.41 10.18 -6.28
C LYS A 362 -28.24 11.10 -5.97
N GLU A 363 -27.01 10.70 -6.30
CA GLU A 363 -25.83 11.55 -6.07
C GLU A 363 -25.85 12.80 -6.97
N LEU A 364 -26.30 12.68 -8.23
CA LEU A 364 -26.45 13.80 -9.12
C LEU A 364 -27.50 14.80 -8.59
N ASN A 365 -28.66 14.31 -8.12
CA ASN A 365 -29.72 15.17 -7.55
C ASN A 365 -29.26 15.84 -6.26
N LYS A 366 -28.46 15.19 -5.42
CA LYS A 366 -27.84 15.82 -4.26
C LYS A 366 -26.93 17.00 -4.64
N LEU A 367 -26.12 16.84 -5.69
CA LEU A 367 -25.30 17.94 -6.21
C LEU A 367 -26.14 19.09 -6.83
N LEU A 368 -27.31 18.77 -7.40
CA LEU A 368 -28.26 19.76 -7.89
C LEU A 368 -28.89 20.55 -6.73
N ASP A 369 -29.28 19.86 -5.63
CA ASP A 369 -29.80 20.51 -4.42
C ASP A 369 -28.79 21.52 -3.83
N GLU A 370 -27.50 21.17 -3.80
CA GLU A 370 -26.43 22.06 -3.33
C GLU A 370 -26.30 23.34 -4.17
N ARG A 371 -26.81 23.33 -5.45
CA ARG A 371 -26.87 24.49 -6.33
C ARG A 371 -28.24 25.18 -6.37
N GLY A 372 -29.22 24.66 -5.63
CA GLY A 372 -30.60 25.18 -5.66
C GLY A 372 -31.34 24.84 -6.95
N GLU A 373 -30.90 23.82 -7.67
CA GLU A 373 -31.52 23.34 -8.91
C GLU A 373 -32.59 22.28 -8.64
N THR A 374 -33.58 22.18 -9.53
CA THR A 374 -34.60 21.12 -9.42
C THR A 374 -34.05 19.75 -9.78
N HIS A 375 -34.54 18.71 -9.12
CA HIS A 375 -34.22 17.32 -9.42
C HIS A 375 -34.46 16.96 -10.89
N VAL A 376 -33.73 15.95 -11.35
CA VAL A 376 -33.82 15.41 -12.71
C VAL A 376 -34.18 13.93 -12.66
N ASP A 377 -34.76 13.46 -13.77
CA ASP A 377 -35.05 12.05 -13.98
C ASP A 377 -33.93 11.37 -14.79
N VAL A 378 -34.01 10.03 -14.90
CA VAL A 378 -33.03 9.23 -15.65
C VAL A 378 -32.89 9.66 -17.11
N SER A 379 -34.01 10.12 -17.73
CA SER A 379 -34.05 10.60 -19.12
C SER A 379 -33.24 11.90 -19.35
N ASP A 380 -32.93 12.62 -18.29
CA ASP A 380 -32.23 13.89 -18.35
C ASP A 380 -30.72 13.76 -18.13
N ILE A 381 -30.25 12.54 -17.93
CA ILE A 381 -28.85 12.23 -17.67
C ILE A 381 -28.13 11.93 -18.99
N GLU A 382 -27.05 12.66 -19.24
CA GLU A 382 -26.07 12.36 -20.28
C GLU A 382 -24.86 11.67 -19.66
N PHE A 383 -24.44 10.52 -20.24
CA PHE A 383 -23.24 9.81 -19.83
C PHE A 383 -22.10 10.16 -20.78
N ILE A 384 -21.01 10.67 -20.22
CA ILE A 384 -19.83 11.04 -21.00
C ILE A 384 -18.56 10.38 -20.47
N GLU A 385 -17.55 10.27 -21.32
CA GLU A 385 -16.19 9.89 -20.99
C GLU A 385 -15.26 11.06 -21.32
N THR A 386 -14.46 11.50 -20.34
CA THR A 386 -13.49 12.57 -20.50
C THR A 386 -12.09 12.04 -20.27
N SER A 387 -11.18 12.28 -21.19
CA SER A 387 -9.76 11.92 -21.08
C SER A 387 -9.00 13.08 -20.40
N GLU A 388 -8.13 12.79 -19.42
CA GLU A 388 -7.26 13.81 -18.82
C GLU A 388 -6.12 14.26 -19.76
N ASP A 389 -5.97 13.63 -20.93
CA ASP A 389 -4.95 13.98 -21.93
C ASP A 389 -5.50 15.01 -22.95
N GLU A 390 -6.77 15.44 -22.84
CA GLU A 390 -7.40 16.52 -23.58
C GLU A 390 -7.54 17.79 -22.71
#